data_0f5a59e1f58474cebe198f12fd69ef14
#
_entry.id   0f5a59e1f58474cebe198f12fd69ef14
#
_cell.length_a   1.000
_cell.length_b   1.000
_cell.length_c   1.000
_cell.angle_alpha   90.00
_cell.angle_beta   90.00
_cell.angle_gamma   90.00
#
_symmetry.space_group_name_H-M   'P 1'
#
loop_
_entity.id
_entity.type
_entity.pdbx_description
1 polymer ?
#
loop_
_entity_poly.entity_id
_entity_poly.type
_entity_poly.pdbx_seq_one_letter_code
_entity_poly.pdbx_strand_id
1 'polypeptide(L)'
;VAVVIAVRGPPLANRGFDDLWRGARLAWLDSTLGNNGDVPPPYAPLAATGRVVSMLDKTVEIDASGLVGSVRVGGAETLERPMSLEVLVRGQAVAVPMALKMGVPTGLSTSWTAAGAAAGVSVELSASLDATGYADFGVYVASDEPHEVRVSVPSRPANAIYGMGL
;
A
#
# COMPACT_ATOMS: atom_id res chain seq x y z
N VAL A 1 -5.41 -20.43 -30.69
CA VAL A 1 -5.65 -19.60 -31.85
C VAL A 1 -4.58 -18.51 -31.85
N ALA A 2 -3.72 -18.48 -32.88
CA ALA A 2 -2.75 -17.40 -33.04
C ALA A 2 -3.40 -16.32 -33.95
N VAL A 3 -3.43 -15.09 -33.49
CA VAL A 3 -3.89 -13.94 -34.29
C VAL A 3 -2.65 -13.18 -34.74
N VAL A 4 -2.50 -13.10 -36.08
CA VAL A 4 -1.42 -12.31 -36.69
C VAL A 4 -2.00 -10.98 -37.15
N ILE A 5 -1.51 -9.89 -36.54
CA ILE A 5 -1.88 -8.53 -36.95
C ILE A 5 -0.76 -7.98 -37.84
N ALA A 6 -1.07 -7.71 -39.10
CA ALA A 6 -0.16 -7.07 -40.02
C ALA A 6 -0.44 -5.56 -40.07
N VAL A 7 0.50 -4.76 -39.58
CA VAL A 7 0.44 -3.29 -39.68
C VAL A 7 1.06 -2.89 -41.01
N ARG A 8 0.31 -2.16 -41.82
CA ARG A 8 0.77 -1.69 -43.14
C ARG A 8 0.63 -0.18 -43.25
N GLY A 9 1.56 0.45 -43.90
CA GLY A 9 1.60 1.90 -44.14
C GLY A 9 2.74 2.59 -43.41
N PRO A 10 3.03 3.85 -43.77
CA PRO A 10 4.03 4.64 -43.06
C PRO A 10 3.54 4.96 -41.62
N PRO A 11 4.44 5.12 -40.67
CA PRO A 11 4.09 5.63 -39.36
C PRO A 11 3.37 6.97 -39.44
N LEU A 12 2.29 7.13 -38.69
CA LEU A 12 1.58 8.41 -38.63
C LEU A 12 2.48 9.47 -37.99
N ALA A 13 2.55 10.64 -38.62
CA ALA A 13 3.21 11.80 -38.03
C ALA A 13 2.63 12.07 -36.65
N ASN A 14 3.49 12.44 -35.70
CA ASN A 14 3.10 12.71 -34.31
C ASN A 14 2.15 11.64 -33.70
N ARG A 15 2.31 10.36 -34.11
CA ARG A 15 1.46 9.23 -33.67
C ARG A 15 -0.05 9.45 -33.90
N GLY A 16 -0.44 10.32 -34.80
CA GLY A 16 -1.83 10.68 -35.07
C GLY A 16 -2.47 11.66 -34.08
N PHE A 17 -1.69 12.32 -33.22
CA PHE A 17 -2.22 13.30 -32.27
C PHE A 17 -2.68 14.61 -32.90
N ASP A 18 -2.22 14.90 -34.10
CA ASP A 18 -2.66 16.07 -34.87
C ASP A 18 -4.12 15.93 -35.32
N ASP A 19 -4.64 14.72 -35.34
CA ASP A 19 -5.99 14.37 -35.77
C ASP A 19 -6.88 14.08 -34.57
N LEU A 20 -7.47 15.08 -33.93
CA LEU A 20 -8.31 14.95 -32.73
C LEU A 20 -9.48 13.96 -32.90
N TRP A 21 -10.01 13.83 -34.12
CA TRP A 21 -11.10 12.91 -34.43
C TRP A 21 -10.72 11.41 -34.32
N ARG A 22 -9.44 11.08 -34.35
CA ARG A 22 -8.96 9.70 -34.17
C ARG A 22 -9.04 9.22 -32.72
N GLY A 23 -9.41 10.11 -31.81
CA GLY A 23 -9.54 9.75 -30.40
C GLY A 23 -8.24 9.26 -29.77
N ALA A 24 -7.10 9.78 -30.26
CA ALA A 24 -5.77 9.37 -29.84
C ALA A 24 -5.55 9.67 -28.35
N ARG A 25 -5.89 8.74 -27.49
CA ARG A 25 -5.63 8.80 -26.05
C ARG A 25 -4.19 8.42 -25.69
N LEU A 26 -3.40 8.03 -26.69
CA LEU A 26 -2.07 7.46 -26.49
C LEU A 26 -1.04 8.49 -26.02
N ALA A 27 -1.32 9.80 -26.18
CA ALA A 27 -0.41 10.85 -25.75
C ALA A 27 -0.16 10.88 -24.25
N TRP A 28 -1.11 10.43 -23.44
CA TRP A 28 -1.01 10.42 -22.01
C TRP A 28 -1.00 9.02 -21.40
N LEU A 29 -1.07 7.98 -22.25
CA LEU A 29 -0.94 6.60 -21.86
C LEU A 29 0.45 6.37 -21.36
N ASP A 30 1.15 6.39 -20.61
CA ASP A 30 2.54 6.39 -20.11
C ASP A 30 3.08 7.81 -19.89
N SER A 31 2.22 8.81 -19.82
CA SER A 31 2.64 10.17 -19.52
C SER A 31 3.12 10.28 -18.07
N THR A 32 4.28 10.87 -17.90
CA THR A 32 4.80 11.28 -16.58
C THR A 32 4.49 12.74 -16.29
N LEU A 33 3.65 13.38 -17.10
CA LEU A 33 3.23 14.77 -16.91
C LEU A 33 2.49 14.90 -15.56
N GLY A 34 2.96 15.79 -14.71
CA GLY A 34 2.45 15.96 -13.35
C GLY A 34 3.09 15.04 -12.31
N ASN A 35 3.91 14.06 -12.71
CA ASN A 35 4.69 13.25 -11.79
C ASN A 35 6.02 13.96 -11.45
N ASN A 36 5.90 15.08 -10.77
CA ASN A 36 7.03 15.97 -10.44
C ASN A 36 7.59 15.73 -9.03
N GLY A 37 7.02 14.78 -8.27
CA GLY A 37 7.42 14.50 -6.90
C GLY A 37 6.86 15.50 -5.88
N ASP A 38 5.98 16.41 -6.28
CA ASP A 38 5.34 17.34 -5.38
C ASP A 38 4.09 16.75 -4.75
N VAL A 39 3.81 17.16 -3.52
CA VAL A 39 2.56 16.81 -2.84
C VAL A 39 1.50 17.85 -3.22
N PRO A 40 0.43 17.48 -3.95
CA PRO A 40 -0.56 18.45 -4.39
C PRO A 40 -1.43 18.94 -3.23
N PRO A 41 -1.85 20.21 -3.22
CA PRO A 41 -2.86 20.68 -2.28
C PRO A 41 -4.18 19.88 -2.41
N PRO A 42 -4.89 19.60 -1.33
CA PRO A 42 -4.71 20.08 0.05
C PRO A 42 -3.77 19.25 0.92
N TYR A 43 -3.11 18.23 0.37
CA TYR A 43 -2.24 17.37 1.15
C TYR A 43 -0.98 18.10 1.60
N ALA A 44 -0.40 17.63 2.70
CA ALA A 44 0.88 18.11 3.22
C ALA A 44 1.95 17.02 3.02
N PRO A 45 3.23 17.41 2.83
CA PRO A 45 4.31 16.44 2.80
C PRO A 45 4.31 15.56 4.05
N LEU A 46 4.52 14.27 3.82
CA LEU A 46 4.60 13.27 4.87
C LEU A 46 5.86 13.49 5.71
N ALA A 47 5.73 13.42 7.02
CA ALA A 47 6.83 13.45 7.98
C ALA A 47 6.85 12.18 8.82
N ALA A 48 8.03 11.58 8.99
CA ALA A 48 8.21 10.40 9.82
C ALA A 48 9.21 10.65 10.95
N THR A 49 8.85 10.25 12.16
CA THR A 49 9.71 10.28 13.33
C THR A 49 9.68 8.89 13.99
N GLY A 50 10.76 8.14 13.79
CA GLY A 50 10.78 6.75 14.21
C GLY A 50 9.72 5.93 13.49
N ARG A 51 8.74 5.40 14.22
CA ARG A 51 7.63 4.60 13.71
C ARG A 51 6.33 5.39 13.53
N VAL A 52 6.35 6.67 13.80
CA VAL A 52 5.18 7.56 13.70
C VAL A 52 5.27 8.35 12.41
N VAL A 53 4.24 8.25 11.59
CA VAL A 53 4.11 8.95 10.30
C VAL A 53 2.95 9.92 10.39
N SER A 54 3.22 11.19 10.09
CA SER A 54 2.23 12.28 10.13
C SER A 54 2.01 12.83 8.73
N MET A 55 0.76 13.11 8.39
CA MET A 55 0.34 13.69 7.13
C MET A 55 -0.97 14.46 7.34
N LEU A 56 -1.11 15.66 6.76
CA LEU A 56 -2.28 16.53 6.88
C LEU A 56 -2.86 16.50 8.32
N ASP A 57 -4.02 15.90 8.52
CA ASP A 57 -4.74 15.74 9.79
C ASP A 57 -4.63 14.31 10.39
N LYS A 58 -3.75 13.47 9.82
CA LYS A 58 -3.63 12.06 10.18
C LYS A 58 -2.27 11.75 10.80
N THR A 59 -2.28 10.81 11.71
CA THR A 59 -1.06 10.21 12.27
C THR A 59 -1.23 8.71 12.31
N VAL A 60 -0.24 7.99 11.78
CA VAL A 60 -0.18 6.53 11.74
C VAL A 60 1.04 6.08 12.52
N GLU A 61 0.86 5.19 13.48
CA GLU A 61 1.95 4.55 14.20
C GLU A 61 2.09 3.11 13.73
N ILE A 62 3.31 2.74 13.31
CA ILE A 62 3.67 1.37 12.92
C ILE A 62 4.16 0.65 14.15
N ASP A 63 3.59 -0.51 14.46
CA ASP A 63 4.02 -1.31 15.60
C ASP A 63 5.28 -2.14 15.29
N ALA A 64 5.75 -2.93 16.24
CA ALA A 64 6.95 -3.74 16.09
C ALA A 64 6.79 -4.89 15.07
N SER A 65 5.56 -5.29 14.77
CA SER A 65 5.27 -6.33 13.76
C SER A 65 5.33 -5.81 12.33
N GLY A 66 5.36 -4.48 12.15
CA GLY A 66 5.24 -3.83 10.85
C GLY A 66 3.79 -3.55 10.44
N LEU A 67 2.81 -3.91 11.25
CA LEU A 67 1.42 -3.55 11.05
C LEU A 67 1.11 -2.19 11.70
N VAL A 68 -0.09 -1.69 11.45
CA VAL A 68 -0.52 -0.41 12.03
C VAL A 68 -0.97 -0.62 13.47
N GLY A 69 -0.32 0.06 14.39
CA GLY A 69 -0.65 0.05 15.83
C GLY A 69 -1.70 1.08 16.20
N SER A 70 -1.71 2.24 15.53
CA SER A 70 -2.64 3.35 15.82
C SER A 70 -2.86 4.17 14.55
N VAL A 71 -4.09 4.61 14.34
CA VAL A 71 -4.46 5.60 13.32
C VAL A 71 -5.29 6.67 13.97
N ARG A 72 -4.81 7.92 13.92
CA ARG A 72 -5.55 9.08 14.41
C ARG A 72 -5.90 10.02 13.28
N VAL A 73 -7.13 10.48 13.28
CA VAL A 73 -7.64 11.49 12.34
C VAL A 73 -8.22 12.63 13.17
N GLY A 74 -7.73 13.85 12.94
CA GLY A 74 -8.10 15.00 13.78
C GLY A 74 -7.83 14.80 15.27
N GLY A 75 -6.83 13.99 15.60
CA GLY A 75 -6.47 13.63 16.99
C GLY A 75 -7.27 12.46 17.59
N ALA A 76 -8.36 12.01 16.94
CA ALA A 76 -9.17 10.90 17.41
C ALA A 76 -8.64 9.55 16.91
N GLU A 77 -8.50 8.56 17.80
CA GLU A 77 -8.11 7.19 17.46
C GLU A 77 -9.23 6.48 16.69
N THR A 78 -8.88 5.85 15.56
CA THR A 78 -9.83 5.15 14.70
C THR A 78 -9.80 3.63 14.85
N LEU A 79 -8.70 3.08 15.36
CA LEU A 79 -8.62 1.66 15.68
C LEU A 79 -9.10 1.41 17.11
N GLU A 80 -9.78 0.30 17.33
CA GLU A 80 -10.15 -0.18 18.67
C GLU A 80 -8.92 -0.77 19.39
N ARG A 81 -8.07 -1.46 18.64
CA ARG A 81 -6.80 -2.05 19.07
C ARG A 81 -5.85 -2.13 17.87
N PRO A 82 -4.56 -2.38 18.06
CA PRO A 82 -3.62 -2.57 16.95
C PRO A 82 -4.08 -3.64 15.96
N MET A 83 -3.73 -3.48 14.69
CA MET A 83 -3.85 -4.52 13.68
C MET A 83 -3.04 -5.74 14.10
N SER A 84 -3.47 -6.93 13.72
CA SER A 84 -2.73 -8.16 14.00
C SER A 84 -2.69 -9.10 12.82
N LEU A 85 -1.60 -9.85 12.73
CA LEU A 85 -1.39 -10.96 11.82
C LEU A 85 -1.22 -12.23 12.67
N GLU A 86 -2.04 -13.22 12.41
CA GLU A 86 -1.95 -14.55 13.03
C GLU A 86 -1.67 -15.58 11.95
N VAL A 87 -0.70 -16.44 12.21
CA VAL A 87 -0.43 -17.63 11.40
C VAL A 87 -0.80 -18.85 12.23
N LEU A 88 -1.74 -19.65 11.73
CA LEU A 88 -2.18 -20.87 12.38
C LEU A 88 -1.64 -22.07 11.60
N VAL A 89 -0.84 -22.90 12.25
CA VAL A 89 -0.35 -24.16 11.71
C VAL A 89 -1.09 -25.30 12.43
N ARG A 90 -1.79 -26.14 11.69
CA ARG A 90 -2.65 -27.20 12.26
C ARG A 90 -3.66 -26.67 13.30
N GLY A 91 -4.16 -25.43 13.07
CA GLY A 91 -5.13 -24.79 13.97
C GLY A 91 -4.54 -24.17 15.23
N GLN A 92 -3.23 -24.17 15.40
CA GLN A 92 -2.54 -23.56 16.53
C GLN A 92 -1.81 -22.29 16.09
N ALA A 93 -1.97 -21.19 16.82
CA ALA A 93 -1.29 -19.94 16.53
C ALA A 93 0.21 -20.04 16.78
N VAL A 94 0.99 -19.63 15.81
CA VAL A 94 2.45 -19.54 15.89
C VAL A 94 2.83 -18.09 16.08
N ALA A 95 3.48 -17.77 17.19
CA ALA A 95 4.03 -16.44 17.43
C ALA A 95 5.35 -16.28 16.66
N VAL A 96 5.37 -15.41 15.67
CA VAL A 96 6.56 -15.09 14.88
C VAL A 96 7.07 -13.70 15.30
N PRO A 97 8.21 -13.61 16.01
CA PRO A 97 8.81 -12.32 16.35
C PRO A 97 9.28 -11.63 15.08
N MET A 98 8.77 -10.43 14.81
CA MET A 98 9.10 -9.67 13.63
C MET A 98 10.20 -8.63 13.92
N ALA A 99 11.08 -8.41 12.96
CA ALA A 99 12.10 -7.37 12.98
C ALA A 99 11.72 -6.27 11.97
N LEU A 100 11.21 -5.16 12.48
CA LEU A 100 10.79 -4.00 11.69
C LEU A 100 12.00 -3.17 11.24
N LYS A 101 11.98 -2.77 9.97
CA LYS A 101 12.95 -1.85 9.37
C LYS A 101 12.19 -0.76 8.62
N MET A 102 12.25 0.47 9.12
CA MET A 102 11.69 1.65 8.45
C MET A 102 12.60 2.10 7.31
N GLY A 103 11.99 2.44 6.19
CA GLY A 103 12.68 3.09 5.06
C GLY A 103 12.87 4.59 5.28
N VAL A 104 13.59 5.21 4.37
CA VAL A 104 13.77 6.67 4.38
C VAL A 104 12.52 7.33 3.79
N PRO A 105 11.84 8.21 4.54
CA PRO A 105 10.66 8.88 4.03
C PRO A 105 11.02 9.90 2.96
N THR A 106 10.15 10.03 1.96
CA THR A 106 10.07 11.17 1.05
C THR A 106 8.91 12.06 1.44
N GLY A 107 8.79 13.25 0.88
CA GLY A 107 7.59 14.07 1.12
C GLY A 107 6.30 13.39 0.62
N LEU A 108 6.39 12.49 -0.36
CA LEU A 108 5.25 11.78 -0.97
C LEU A 108 4.89 10.50 -0.25
N SER A 109 5.88 9.74 0.22
CA SER A 109 5.64 8.41 0.76
C SER A 109 6.75 7.97 1.74
N THR A 110 6.42 6.94 2.51
CA THR A 110 7.38 6.13 3.27
C THR A 110 7.09 4.66 3.06
N SER A 111 8.09 3.83 3.25
CA SER A 111 7.96 2.38 3.19
C SER A 111 8.68 1.72 4.35
N TRP A 112 8.32 0.48 4.63
CA TRP A 112 8.99 -0.33 5.64
C TRP A 112 8.87 -1.81 5.30
N THR A 113 9.71 -2.59 5.94
CA THR A 113 9.66 -4.06 5.89
C THR A 113 9.71 -4.63 7.30
N ALA A 114 9.11 -5.77 7.49
CA ALA A 114 9.28 -6.54 8.71
C ALA A 114 9.42 -8.01 8.34
N ALA A 115 10.30 -8.73 9.01
CA ALA A 115 10.50 -10.14 8.75
C ALA A 115 10.75 -10.89 10.06
N GLY A 116 10.35 -12.15 10.08
CA GLY A 116 10.58 -13.03 11.22
C GLY A 116 10.41 -14.49 10.86
N ALA A 117 10.94 -15.36 11.70
CA ALA A 117 10.75 -16.80 11.57
C ALA A 117 10.70 -17.46 12.94
N ALA A 118 9.79 -18.41 13.12
CA ALA A 118 9.67 -19.23 14.31
C ALA A 118 8.92 -20.53 14.00
N ALA A 119 9.28 -21.62 14.65
CA ALA A 119 8.59 -22.91 14.59
C ALA A 119 8.25 -23.40 13.17
N GLY A 120 9.21 -23.25 12.21
CA GLY A 120 9.00 -23.66 10.81
C GLY A 120 8.11 -22.73 9.99
N VAL A 121 7.77 -21.55 10.52
CA VAL A 121 7.02 -20.50 9.82
C VAL A 121 7.93 -19.32 9.58
N SER A 122 7.95 -18.77 8.39
CA SER A 122 8.56 -17.47 8.07
C SER A 122 7.51 -16.49 7.58
N VAL A 123 7.64 -15.24 8.00
CA VAL A 123 6.76 -14.14 7.60
C VAL A 123 7.61 -13.00 7.09
N GLU A 124 7.26 -12.48 5.93
CA GLU A 124 7.81 -11.25 5.37
C GLU A 124 6.67 -10.28 5.09
N LEU A 125 6.85 -9.05 5.54
CA LEU A 125 5.90 -7.97 5.34
C LEU A 125 6.63 -6.82 4.64
N SER A 126 6.03 -6.30 3.60
CA SER A 126 6.43 -5.05 2.96
C SER A 126 5.24 -4.09 2.95
N ALA A 127 5.47 -2.85 3.25
CA ALA A 127 4.38 -1.88 3.25
C ALA A 127 4.86 -0.50 2.80
N SER A 128 3.91 0.29 2.31
CA SER A 128 4.09 1.69 1.99
C SER A 128 2.89 2.52 2.44
N LEU A 129 3.14 3.79 2.70
CA LEU A 129 2.13 4.77 3.07
C LEU A 129 2.44 6.06 2.34
N ASP A 130 1.46 6.62 1.63
CA ASP A 130 1.62 7.88 0.92
C ASP A 130 1.01 9.08 1.66
N ALA A 131 1.30 10.29 1.16
CA ALA A 131 0.83 11.54 1.75
C ALA A 131 -0.71 11.71 1.73
N THR A 132 -1.45 10.91 0.95
CA THR A 132 -2.92 10.90 0.95
C THR A 132 -3.49 10.07 2.09
N GLY A 133 -2.67 9.19 2.66
CA GLY A 133 -3.05 8.20 3.66
C GLY A 133 -3.41 6.85 3.07
N TYR A 134 -3.13 6.62 1.78
CA TYR A 134 -3.24 5.29 1.20
C TYR A 134 -2.08 4.42 1.68
N ALA A 135 -2.43 3.27 2.24
CA ALA A 135 -1.46 2.28 2.71
C ALA A 135 -1.61 0.98 1.93
N ASP A 136 -0.49 0.44 1.48
CA ASP A 136 -0.40 -0.85 0.81
C ASP A 136 0.44 -1.82 1.63
N PHE A 137 -0.01 -3.08 1.71
CA PHE A 137 0.65 -4.13 2.48
C PHE A 137 0.81 -5.39 1.65
N GLY A 138 2.04 -5.83 1.46
CA GLY A 138 2.37 -7.16 0.97
C GLY A 138 2.76 -8.07 2.13
N VAL A 139 2.08 -9.21 2.27
CA VAL A 139 2.43 -10.21 3.28
C VAL A 139 2.72 -11.53 2.60
N TYR A 140 3.90 -12.07 2.85
CA TYR A 140 4.29 -13.39 2.40
C TYR A 140 4.53 -14.28 3.62
N VAL A 141 3.88 -15.45 3.62
CA VAL A 141 4.01 -16.45 4.68
C VAL A 141 4.44 -17.77 4.06
N ALA A 142 5.48 -18.37 4.59
CA ALA A 142 5.92 -19.70 4.19
C ALA A 142 5.95 -20.63 5.40
N SER A 143 5.51 -21.86 5.19
CA SER A 143 5.54 -22.95 6.18
C SER A 143 5.60 -24.28 5.42
N ASP A 144 6.32 -25.26 5.96
CA ASP A 144 6.34 -26.63 5.43
C ASP A 144 5.01 -27.38 5.66
N GLU A 145 4.18 -26.86 6.55
CA GLU A 145 2.88 -27.44 6.92
C GLU A 145 1.72 -26.60 6.39
N PRO A 146 0.54 -27.20 6.17
CA PRO A 146 -0.66 -26.45 5.86
C PRO A 146 -0.95 -25.40 6.93
N HIS A 147 -1.20 -24.17 6.52
CA HIS A 147 -1.39 -23.04 7.41
C HIS A 147 -2.53 -22.12 6.97
N GLU A 148 -3.07 -21.40 7.91
CA GLU A 148 -4.06 -20.34 7.72
C GLU A 148 -3.44 -19.00 8.16
N VAL A 149 -3.72 -17.95 7.41
CA VAL A 149 -3.27 -16.58 7.74
C VAL A 149 -4.51 -15.73 8.00
N ARG A 150 -4.54 -15.05 9.14
CA ARG A 150 -5.60 -14.11 9.52
C ARG A 150 -5.03 -12.74 9.75
N VAL A 151 -5.58 -11.76 9.04
CA VAL A 151 -5.30 -10.34 9.27
C VAL A 151 -6.53 -9.71 9.93
N SER A 152 -6.33 -9.04 11.05
CA SER A 152 -7.39 -8.33 11.75
C SER A 152 -7.15 -6.83 11.71
N VAL A 153 -8.16 -6.08 11.27
CA VAL A 153 -8.20 -4.61 11.26
C VAL A 153 -9.35 -4.16 12.15
N PRO A 154 -9.13 -4.04 13.47
CA PRO A 154 -10.18 -3.72 14.43
C PRO A 154 -10.49 -2.22 14.42
N SER A 155 -11.44 -1.80 13.59
CA SER A 155 -11.90 -0.42 13.55
C SER A 155 -12.91 -0.13 14.68
N ARG A 156 -12.89 1.08 15.21
CA ARG A 156 -13.97 1.57 16.08
C ARG A 156 -15.29 1.63 15.31
N PRO A 157 -16.43 1.55 15.98
CA PRO A 157 -17.72 1.67 15.34
C PRO A 157 -17.78 2.93 14.47
N ALA A 158 -18.10 2.76 13.20
CA ALA A 158 -18.26 3.85 12.24
C ALA A 158 -19.75 4.12 12.04
N ASN A 159 -20.14 5.40 11.93
CA ASN A 159 -21.51 5.79 11.67
C ASN A 159 -21.92 5.60 10.21
N ALA A 160 -20.97 5.43 9.31
CA ALA A 160 -21.19 5.20 7.89
C ALA A 160 -20.03 4.42 7.27
N ILE A 161 -20.33 3.58 6.29
CA ILE A 161 -19.37 2.90 5.42
C ILE A 161 -19.63 3.38 4.00
N TYR A 162 -18.62 3.93 3.35
CA TYR A 162 -18.68 4.24 1.93
C TYR A 162 -18.09 3.07 1.14
N GLY A 163 -18.92 2.38 0.37
CA GLY A 163 -18.48 1.43 -0.63
C GLY A 163 -18.36 2.13 -1.98
N MET A 164 -17.20 2.10 -2.61
CA MET A 164 -17.14 2.35 -4.05
C MET A 164 -17.60 1.06 -4.73
N GLY A 165 -18.75 1.12 -5.42
CA GLY A 165 -19.19 0.01 -6.25
C GLY A 165 -18.18 -0.24 -7.36
N LEU A 166 -17.78 -1.48 -7.53
CA LEU A 166 -16.99 -1.97 -8.66
C LEU A 166 -17.89 -2.08 -9.89
#